data_9cbc0d0acbf73e2a4ee582de92414268
#
_entry.id   9cbc0d0acbf73e2a4ee582de92414268
#
_cell.length_a   1.000
_cell.length_b   1.000
_cell.length_c   1.000
_cell.angle_alpha   90.00
_cell.angle_beta   90.00
_cell.angle_gamma   90.00
#
_symmetry.space_group_name_H-M   'P 1'
#
loop_
_entity.id
_entity.type
_entity.pdbx_description
1 polymer ?
#
loop_
_entity_poly.entity_id
_entity_poly.type
_entity_poly.pdbx_seq_one_letter_code
_entity_poly.pdbx_strand_id
1 'polypeptide(L)'
;MKRISQSSRLVLLALLSLMFAFSASVEAAGKQRKAKIKVVTYNLYVGADIFRVFSPTSCGVPQAVNDIHNIIQATNFPERAEAIADQIMLQEPHVIGLQEVSLIRTQFPGNSLAPDGSGIEFLGDFPTDPRFTFKLDATNVEYDYLQLLLDALSARGLNYVAVDSASPVNADTEFPAIEFGPDCTPLSIPMDLRLTDRDVILVRADLPVNVAFAGNFQFNAPIALPTLIPTPGGLVPAVYVTEFTRGWGAVNLTIKDQSYSVFNTHLEVGDETLPPDQGLNLVQFAQALEIGQVASTTLPPPRILVGDINSSPMSGITDPRPAYFILTSEYGLADVWDIQDKPPAKAGFTCCQSELLDNSTSMLDQRIDVILADFGELVPEKIKADVLGDEPADKTPTGLWPSDHAGVAAKLSFER
;
A
#
# COMPACT_ATOMS: atom_id res chain seq x y z
N MET A 1 6.33 -60.74 64.23
CA MET A 1 6.67 -60.30 62.81
C MET A 1 5.49 -60.61 61.88
N LYS A 2 4.66 -59.64 61.57
CA LYS A 2 3.52 -59.80 60.62
C LYS A 2 4.03 -59.80 59.22
N ARG A 3 3.81 -60.88 58.47
CA ARG A 3 4.13 -60.94 56.99
C ARG A 3 3.18 -60.00 56.25
N ILE A 4 3.76 -59.05 55.57
CA ILE A 4 3.05 -58.15 54.60
C ILE A 4 2.65 -59.03 53.41
N SER A 5 1.36 -59.07 53.06
CA SER A 5 0.83 -59.88 51.97
C SER A 5 1.36 -59.45 50.58
N GLN A 6 1.52 -60.42 49.67
CA GLN A 6 2.00 -60.18 48.30
C GLN A 6 1.14 -59.17 47.54
N SER A 7 -0.13 -59.03 47.86
CA SER A 7 -1.06 -58.06 47.30
C SER A 7 -0.69 -56.61 47.64
N SER A 8 -0.13 -56.33 48.82
CA SER A 8 0.29 -54.97 49.19
C SER A 8 1.55 -54.48 48.46
N ARG A 9 2.39 -55.43 48.00
CA ARG A 9 3.58 -55.09 47.23
C ARG A 9 3.26 -54.75 45.76
N LEU A 10 2.24 -55.40 45.18
CA LEU A 10 1.78 -55.12 43.80
C LEU A 10 1.08 -53.73 43.67
N VAL A 11 0.30 -53.36 44.73
CA VAL A 11 -0.36 -52.03 44.71
C VAL A 11 0.65 -50.88 44.88
N LEU A 12 1.71 -51.12 45.70
CA LEU A 12 2.75 -50.08 45.86
C LEU A 12 3.61 -49.88 44.61
N LEU A 13 3.89 -50.96 43.88
CA LEU A 13 4.61 -50.87 42.59
C LEU A 13 3.75 -50.23 41.49
N ALA A 14 2.43 -50.46 41.46
CA ALA A 14 1.53 -49.82 40.49
C ALA A 14 1.35 -48.32 40.78
N LEU A 15 1.33 -47.89 42.03
CA LEU A 15 1.26 -46.49 42.41
C LEU A 15 2.57 -45.73 42.12
N LEU A 16 3.73 -46.36 42.31
CA LEU A 16 5.02 -45.76 41.93
C LEU A 16 5.18 -45.62 40.39
N SER A 17 4.70 -46.60 39.62
CA SER A 17 4.74 -46.49 38.14
C SER A 17 3.76 -45.44 37.62
N LEU A 18 2.60 -45.21 38.24
CA LEU A 18 1.71 -44.11 37.89
C LEU A 18 2.30 -42.72 38.23
N MET A 19 3.01 -42.57 39.34
CA MET A 19 3.67 -41.32 39.68
C MET A 19 4.83 -41.00 38.72
N PHE A 20 5.59 -41.98 38.26
CA PHE A 20 6.63 -41.77 37.25
C PHE A 20 6.06 -41.50 35.85
N ALA A 21 4.91 -42.05 35.50
CA ALA A 21 4.23 -41.73 34.24
C ALA A 21 3.63 -40.32 34.25
N PHE A 22 3.18 -39.81 35.41
CA PHE A 22 2.69 -38.41 35.54
C PHE A 22 3.82 -37.39 35.56
N SER A 23 5.00 -37.71 36.11
CA SER A 23 6.16 -36.82 36.08
C SER A 23 6.81 -36.75 34.69
N ALA A 24 6.74 -37.81 33.86
CA ALA A 24 7.27 -37.81 32.51
C ALA A 24 6.34 -37.09 31.53
N SER A 25 5.06 -36.91 31.84
CA SER A 25 4.12 -36.13 31.03
C SER A 25 4.14 -34.62 31.31
N VAL A 26 4.80 -34.18 32.38
CA VAL A 26 4.95 -32.74 32.71
C VAL A 26 6.23 -32.17 32.12
N GLU A 27 7.24 -32.98 31.81
CA GLU A 27 8.48 -32.52 31.17
C GLU A 27 8.45 -32.50 29.64
N ALA A 28 7.38 -33.02 29.03
CA ALA A 28 7.06 -32.84 27.61
C ALA A 28 6.13 -31.66 27.35
N ALA A 29 6.08 -30.66 28.23
CA ALA A 29 5.59 -29.33 27.89
C ALA A 29 6.57 -28.76 26.85
N GLY A 30 6.28 -29.04 25.57
CA GLY A 30 7.08 -28.67 24.43
C GLY A 30 7.49 -27.23 24.54
N LYS A 31 8.72 -26.92 24.14
CA LYS A 31 9.17 -25.55 23.94
C LYS A 31 8.03 -24.78 23.26
N GLN A 32 7.41 -23.90 24.02
CA GLN A 32 6.29 -23.09 23.57
C GLN A 32 6.72 -22.40 22.28
N ARG A 33 6.13 -22.78 21.15
CA ARG A 33 6.54 -22.25 19.85
C ARG A 33 6.14 -20.78 19.83
N LYS A 34 7.13 -19.88 19.91
CA LYS A 34 6.89 -18.44 19.88
C LYS A 34 6.07 -18.08 18.66
N ALA A 35 4.96 -17.40 18.88
CA ALA A 35 4.18 -16.82 17.82
C ALA A 35 4.97 -15.65 17.20
N LYS A 36 4.96 -15.52 15.87
CA LYS A 36 5.76 -14.52 15.17
C LYS A 36 5.15 -14.18 13.82
N ILE A 37 5.04 -12.89 13.55
CA ILE A 37 4.72 -12.37 12.23
C ILE A 37 5.80 -11.40 11.75
N LYS A 38 6.04 -11.36 10.45
CA LYS A 38 6.85 -10.36 9.74
C LYS A 38 5.96 -9.71 8.70
N VAL A 39 5.91 -8.41 8.67
CA VAL A 39 5.13 -7.63 7.70
C VAL A 39 6.00 -6.53 7.07
N VAL A 40 5.64 -6.12 5.88
CA VAL A 40 6.24 -5.00 5.16
C VAL A 40 5.12 -4.13 4.63
N THR A 41 5.30 -2.81 4.62
CA THR A 41 4.54 -1.87 3.78
C THR A 41 5.50 -1.19 2.81
N TYR A 42 5.04 -0.93 1.58
CA TYR A 42 5.84 -0.26 0.57
C TYR A 42 4.94 0.46 -0.44
N ASN A 43 5.05 1.80 -0.51
CA ASN A 43 4.51 2.57 -1.63
C ASN A 43 5.48 2.43 -2.81
N LEU A 44 4.99 1.97 -3.98
CA LEU A 44 5.83 1.63 -5.14
C LEU A 44 6.12 2.84 -6.03
N TYR A 45 5.49 3.97 -5.77
CA TYR A 45 5.52 5.17 -6.62
C TYR A 45 4.97 4.92 -8.03
N VAL A 46 3.89 5.60 -8.40
CA VAL A 46 3.30 5.56 -9.76
C VAL A 46 4.33 5.80 -10.86
N GLY A 47 5.40 6.53 -10.53
CA GLY A 47 6.53 6.82 -11.41
C GLY A 47 6.61 8.27 -11.87
N ALA A 48 5.61 9.11 -11.54
CA ALA A 48 5.57 10.54 -11.81
C ALA A 48 4.56 11.23 -10.89
N ASP A 49 4.66 12.55 -10.74
CA ASP A 49 3.61 13.37 -10.14
C ASP A 49 2.39 13.45 -11.09
N ILE A 50 1.39 12.59 -10.83
CA ILE A 50 0.14 12.54 -11.62
C ILE A 50 -0.75 13.75 -11.41
N PHE A 51 -0.59 14.51 -10.31
CA PHE A 51 -1.38 15.72 -10.05
C PHE A 51 -1.04 16.88 -10.98
N ARG A 52 0.01 16.76 -11.78
CA ARG A 52 0.40 17.67 -12.85
C ARG A 52 -0.75 17.93 -13.85
N VAL A 53 -1.68 17.00 -14.01
CA VAL A 53 -2.89 17.18 -14.84
C VAL A 53 -3.83 18.28 -14.32
N PHE A 54 -3.78 18.62 -13.02
CA PHE A 54 -4.61 19.66 -12.40
C PHE A 54 -4.01 21.06 -12.51
N SER A 55 -2.71 21.15 -12.82
CA SER A 55 -2.00 22.40 -13.06
C SER A 55 -1.20 22.30 -14.37
N PRO A 56 -1.88 22.08 -15.50
CA PRO A 56 -1.21 21.79 -16.76
C PRO A 56 -0.40 22.99 -17.23
N THR A 57 0.64 22.71 -18.02
CA THR A 57 1.42 23.71 -18.72
C THR A 57 0.58 24.51 -19.71
N SER A 58 1.18 25.51 -20.37
CA SER A 58 0.52 26.34 -21.38
C SER A 58 -0.15 25.56 -22.53
N CYS A 59 0.32 24.31 -22.80
CA CYS A 59 -0.23 23.45 -23.86
C CYS A 59 -1.31 22.47 -23.36
N GLY A 60 -1.73 22.61 -22.11
CA GLY A 60 -2.89 21.91 -21.55
C GLY A 60 -2.63 20.49 -21.05
N VAL A 61 -3.72 19.80 -20.68
CA VAL A 61 -3.70 18.45 -20.12
C VAL A 61 -2.97 17.43 -21.01
N PRO A 62 -3.14 17.38 -22.33
CA PRO A 62 -2.45 16.37 -23.15
C PRO A 62 -0.92 16.47 -23.10
N GLN A 63 -0.35 17.67 -22.97
CA GLN A 63 1.10 17.83 -22.75
C GLN A 63 1.49 17.34 -21.34
N ALA A 64 0.73 17.69 -20.31
CA ALA A 64 1.01 17.25 -18.95
C ALA A 64 0.99 15.71 -18.85
N VAL A 65 0.06 15.04 -19.54
CA VAL A 65 0.00 13.57 -19.60
C VAL A 65 1.19 12.98 -20.36
N ASN A 66 1.63 13.62 -21.46
CA ASN A 66 2.84 13.21 -22.15
C ASN A 66 4.10 13.36 -21.28
N ASP A 67 4.20 14.44 -20.51
CA ASP A 67 5.31 14.64 -19.57
C ASP A 67 5.30 13.58 -18.47
N ILE A 68 4.13 13.27 -17.89
CA ILE A 68 3.94 12.19 -16.93
C ILE A 68 4.42 10.85 -17.51
N HIS A 69 4.01 10.51 -18.74
CA HIS A 69 4.42 9.27 -19.39
C HIS A 69 5.95 9.20 -19.56
N ASN A 70 6.58 10.28 -20.01
CA ASN A 70 8.03 10.35 -20.16
C ASN A 70 8.76 10.16 -18.82
N ILE A 71 8.23 10.71 -17.72
CA ILE A 71 8.80 10.55 -16.39
C ILE A 71 8.61 9.11 -15.89
N ILE A 72 7.43 8.49 -16.09
CA ILE A 72 7.18 7.08 -15.77
C ILE A 72 8.22 6.17 -16.48
N GLN A 73 8.52 6.45 -17.75
CA GLN A 73 9.54 5.70 -18.48
C GLN A 73 10.95 5.95 -17.92
N ALA A 74 11.27 7.20 -17.55
CA ALA A 74 12.57 7.56 -16.99
C ALA A 74 12.81 6.96 -15.60
N THR A 75 11.78 6.83 -14.78
CA THR A 75 11.82 6.21 -13.44
C THR A 75 11.85 4.69 -13.48
N ASN A 76 11.74 4.06 -14.64
CA ASN A 76 12.11 2.67 -14.97
C ASN A 76 11.69 1.62 -13.92
N PHE A 77 10.38 1.44 -13.71
CA PHE A 77 9.90 0.50 -12.69
C PHE A 77 10.45 -0.94 -12.83
N PRO A 78 10.66 -1.51 -14.02
CA PRO A 78 11.29 -2.83 -14.14
C PRO A 78 12.61 -2.98 -13.35
N GLU A 79 13.47 -1.95 -13.38
CA GLU A 79 14.71 -1.96 -12.61
C GLU A 79 14.49 -1.71 -11.12
N ARG A 80 13.52 -0.85 -10.77
CA ARG A 80 13.13 -0.57 -9.39
C ARG A 80 12.52 -1.80 -8.71
N ALA A 81 11.71 -2.59 -9.43
CA ALA A 81 11.13 -3.83 -8.93
C ALA A 81 12.21 -4.83 -8.47
N GLU A 82 13.32 -4.92 -9.20
CA GLU A 82 14.47 -5.75 -8.80
C GLU A 82 15.09 -5.26 -7.48
N ALA A 83 15.31 -3.95 -7.33
CA ALA A 83 15.86 -3.38 -6.10
C ALA A 83 14.91 -3.56 -4.91
N ILE A 84 13.61 -3.36 -5.10
CA ILE A 84 12.58 -3.61 -4.07
C ILE A 84 12.56 -5.09 -3.68
N ALA A 85 12.64 -6.00 -4.66
CA ALA A 85 12.65 -7.44 -4.39
C ALA A 85 13.90 -7.89 -3.60
N ASP A 86 15.07 -7.28 -3.80
CA ASP A 86 16.27 -7.52 -3.00
C ASP A 86 16.05 -7.15 -1.53
N GLN A 87 15.42 -6.02 -1.24
CA GLN A 87 15.11 -5.58 0.11
C GLN A 87 14.09 -6.49 0.79
N ILE A 88 13.02 -6.88 0.06
CA ILE A 88 12.01 -7.83 0.55
C ILE A 88 12.66 -9.19 0.85
N MET A 89 13.60 -9.65 0.02
CA MET A 89 14.33 -10.91 0.23
C MET A 89 15.07 -10.91 1.57
N LEU A 90 15.69 -9.81 1.98
CA LEU A 90 16.37 -9.71 3.26
C LEU A 90 15.43 -9.83 4.46
N GLN A 91 14.18 -9.43 4.31
CA GLN A 91 13.17 -9.46 5.37
C GLN A 91 12.38 -10.78 5.40
N GLU A 92 12.14 -11.42 4.25
CA GLU A 92 11.26 -12.59 4.10
C GLU A 92 9.93 -12.42 4.85
N PRO A 93 9.13 -11.39 4.54
CA PRO A 93 7.89 -11.13 5.26
C PRO A 93 6.85 -12.25 5.03
N HIS A 94 5.88 -12.35 5.94
CA HIS A 94 4.71 -13.21 5.75
C HIS A 94 3.65 -12.52 4.90
N VAL A 95 3.52 -11.20 5.07
CA VAL A 95 2.57 -10.33 4.39
C VAL A 95 3.25 -9.03 3.97
N ILE A 96 2.91 -8.53 2.79
CA ILE A 96 3.35 -7.24 2.27
C ILE A 96 2.11 -6.45 1.88
N GLY A 97 1.96 -5.25 2.44
CA GLY A 97 1.00 -4.24 1.96
C GLY A 97 1.71 -3.32 0.97
N LEU A 98 1.17 -3.21 -0.22
CA LEU A 98 1.70 -2.36 -1.28
C LEU A 98 0.70 -1.26 -1.62
N GLN A 99 1.21 -0.06 -1.88
CA GLN A 99 0.45 1.09 -2.37
C GLN A 99 1.00 1.50 -3.74
N GLU A 100 0.20 2.19 -4.53
CA GLU A 100 0.54 2.64 -5.88
C GLU A 100 1.00 1.51 -6.82
N VAL A 101 0.33 0.36 -6.72
CA VAL A 101 0.61 -0.79 -7.60
C VAL A 101 -0.01 -0.55 -8.97
N SER A 102 0.65 0.27 -9.75
CA SER A 102 0.16 0.81 -10.99
C SER A 102 0.11 -0.21 -12.12
N LEU A 103 -0.92 -0.11 -12.95
CA LEU A 103 -1.02 -0.76 -14.25
C LEU A 103 -1.14 0.33 -15.32
N ILE A 104 -0.07 0.50 -16.08
CA ILE A 104 0.05 1.49 -17.15
C ILE A 104 -0.26 0.84 -18.48
N ARG A 105 -1.22 1.40 -19.21
CA ARG A 105 -1.64 0.92 -20.53
C ARG A 105 -1.67 2.06 -21.53
N THR A 106 -1.40 1.75 -22.79
CA THR A 106 -1.40 2.71 -23.88
C THR A 106 -2.29 2.27 -25.03
N GLN A 107 -2.76 3.25 -25.79
CA GLN A 107 -3.40 3.05 -27.10
C GLN A 107 -2.81 3.99 -28.11
N PHE A 108 -2.35 3.46 -29.24
CA PHE A 108 -1.83 4.25 -30.34
C PHE A 108 -2.37 3.78 -31.69
N PRO A 109 -2.93 4.68 -32.53
CA PRO A 109 -3.28 6.06 -32.19
C PRO A 109 -4.37 6.12 -31.11
N GLY A 110 -4.33 7.19 -30.30
CA GLY A 110 -5.35 7.45 -29.28
C GLY A 110 -6.66 7.93 -29.91
N ASN A 111 -7.77 7.67 -29.22
CA ASN A 111 -9.11 8.07 -29.65
C ASN A 111 -9.79 9.10 -28.72
N SER A 112 -9.24 9.36 -27.54
CA SER A 112 -9.79 10.30 -26.55
C SER A 112 -10.07 11.69 -27.12
N LEU A 113 -9.32 12.11 -28.15
CA LEU A 113 -9.50 13.38 -28.87
C LEU A 113 -10.00 13.15 -30.29
N ALA A 114 -10.59 12.02 -30.64
CA ALA A 114 -11.12 11.74 -31.95
C ALA A 114 -12.24 12.76 -32.32
N PRO A 115 -12.20 13.34 -33.53
CA PRO A 115 -13.17 14.38 -33.93
C PRO A 115 -14.64 13.92 -33.96
N ASP A 116 -14.88 12.62 -34.05
CA ASP A 116 -16.21 12.01 -33.99
C ASP A 116 -16.74 11.79 -32.57
N GLY A 117 -15.91 12.10 -31.54
CA GLY A 117 -16.24 11.90 -30.14
C GLY A 117 -16.23 10.41 -29.69
N SER A 118 -15.62 9.53 -30.49
CA SER A 118 -15.66 8.08 -30.19
C SER A 118 -14.95 7.67 -28.89
N GLY A 119 -13.97 8.46 -28.42
CA GLY A 119 -13.23 8.24 -27.17
C GLY A 119 -13.87 8.87 -25.91
N ILE A 120 -15.08 9.44 -26.03
CA ILE A 120 -15.75 10.18 -24.96
C ILE A 120 -17.05 9.47 -24.58
N GLU A 121 -17.36 9.47 -23.28
CA GLU A 121 -18.62 9.03 -22.73
C GLU A 121 -19.25 10.15 -21.89
N PHE A 122 -20.41 10.67 -22.34
CA PHE A 122 -21.15 11.68 -21.61
C PHE A 122 -21.92 11.04 -20.46
N LEU A 123 -21.87 11.68 -19.30
CA LEU A 123 -22.55 11.23 -18.08
C LEU A 123 -24.03 11.68 -18.01
N GLY A 124 -24.46 12.56 -18.92
CA GLY A 124 -25.81 13.07 -19.04
C GLY A 124 -26.16 13.56 -20.44
N ASP A 125 -27.27 14.28 -20.55
CA ASP A 125 -27.76 14.80 -21.85
C ASP A 125 -26.93 16.03 -22.31
N PHE A 126 -25.92 15.81 -23.09
CA PHE A 126 -25.14 16.90 -23.71
C PHE A 126 -26.03 17.70 -24.71
N PRO A 127 -25.98 19.06 -24.75
CA PRO A 127 -25.09 19.97 -24.01
C PRO A 127 -25.63 20.48 -22.67
N THR A 128 -26.78 20.03 -22.19
CA THR A 128 -27.36 20.48 -20.92
C THR A 128 -26.59 19.99 -19.70
N ASP A 129 -26.01 18.80 -19.79
CA ASP A 129 -25.00 18.30 -18.83
C ASP A 129 -23.68 18.09 -19.57
N PRO A 130 -22.70 18.98 -19.38
CA PRO A 130 -21.42 18.90 -20.10
C PRO A 130 -20.42 17.94 -19.45
N ARG A 131 -20.81 17.14 -18.45
CA ARG A 131 -19.93 16.20 -17.78
C ARG A 131 -19.68 14.97 -18.64
N PHE A 132 -18.43 14.55 -18.67
CA PHE A 132 -17.99 13.37 -19.41
C PHE A 132 -16.83 12.67 -18.73
N THR A 133 -16.53 11.46 -19.16
CA THR A 133 -15.28 10.73 -18.91
C THR A 133 -14.68 10.28 -20.24
N PHE A 134 -13.38 10.04 -20.26
CA PHE A 134 -12.77 9.32 -21.37
C PHE A 134 -13.11 7.83 -21.26
N LYS A 135 -13.26 7.14 -22.39
CA LYS A 135 -13.43 5.69 -22.41
C LYS A 135 -12.15 5.02 -21.95
N LEU A 136 -12.30 3.95 -21.19
CA LEU A 136 -11.20 3.16 -20.66
C LEU A 136 -10.88 2.02 -21.64
N ASP A 137 -10.41 2.35 -22.86
CA ASP A 137 -10.20 1.37 -23.93
C ASP A 137 -8.74 1.16 -24.35
N ALA A 138 -7.79 1.88 -23.74
CA ALA A 138 -6.37 1.57 -23.84
C ALA A 138 -6.07 0.22 -23.14
N THR A 139 -5.59 -0.75 -23.92
CA THR A 139 -5.40 -2.14 -23.47
C THR A 139 -3.97 -2.65 -23.64
N ASN A 140 -3.10 -1.96 -24.34
CA ASN A 140 -1.71 -2.37 -24.51
C ASN A 140 -0.95 -2.11 -23.20
N VAL A 141 -0.63 -3.18 -22.47
CA VAL A 141 0.10 -3.09 -21.19
C VAL A 141 1.54 -2.66 -21.46
N GLU A 142 1.92 -1.52 -20.90
CA GLU A 142 3.30 -1.03 -20.91
C GLU A 142 4.03 -1.48 -19.63
N TYR A 143 3.41 -1.24 -18.46
CA TYR A 143 3.92 -1.71 -17.18
C TYR A 143 2.78 -2.26 -16.32
N ASP A 144 2.92 -3.49 -15.83
CA ASP A 144 2.16 -4.05 -14.71
C ASP A 144 3.09 -4.19 -13.51
N TYR A 145 3.04 -3.24 -12.59
CA TYR A 145 3.92 -3.19 -11.41
C TYR A 145 3.78 -4.44 -10.54
N LEU A 146 2.55 -4.95 -10.41
CA LEU A 146 2.32 -6.18 -9.66
C LEU A 146 3.06 -7.37 -10.27
N GLN A 147 2.89 -7.58 -11.59
CA GLN A 147 3.51 -8.72 -12.26
C GLN A 147 5.03 -8.60 -12.25
N LEU A 148 5.58 -7.39 -12.54
CA LEU A 148 7.03 -7.14 -12.51
C LEU A 148 7.63 -7.44 -11.14
N LEU A 149 6.98 -6.99 -10.05
CA LEU A 149 7.46 -7.26 -8.70
C LEU A 149 7.34 -8.74 -8.32
N LEU A 150 6.24 -9.41 -8.68
CA LEU A 150 6.07 -10.85 -8.44
C LEU A 150 7.12 -11.68 -9.18
N ASP A 151 7.45 -11.32 -10.41
CA ASP A 151 8.50 -11.98 -11.20
C ASP A 151 9.88 -11.79 -10.57
N ALA A 152 10.21 -10.57 -10.14
CA ALA A 152 11.46 -10.26 -9.44
C ALA A 152 11.59 -11.01 -8.11
N LEU A 153 10.50 -11.12 -7.34
CA LEU A 153 10.46 -11.92 -6.10
C LEU A 153 10.63 -13.41 -6.39
N SER A 154 9.94 -13.92 -7.40
CA SER A 154 10.03 -15.34 -7.81
C SER A 154 11.44 -15.71 -8.28
N ALA A 155 12.12 -14.82 -9.00
CA ALA A 155 13.51 -15.01 -9.44
C ALA A 155 14.47 -15.18 -8.24
N ARG A 156 14.11 -14.67 -7.06
CA ARG A 156 14.84 -14.81 -5.78
C ARG A 156 14.38 -16.01 -4.94
N GLY A 157 13.48 -16.84 -5.48
CA GLY A 157 12.91 -17.97 -4.76
C GLY A 157 11.83 -17.59 -3.72
N LEU A 158 11.34 -16.37 -3.78
CA LEU A 158 10.29 -15.86 -2.92
C LEU A 158 8.94 -15.98 -3.62
N ASN A 159 8.09 -16.88 -3.12
CA ASN A 159 6.78 -17.13 -3.71
C ASN A 159 5.71 -16.37 -2.92
N TYR A 160 5.17 -15.33 -3.50
CA TYR A 160 4.04 -14.55 -2.99
C TYR A 160 2.84 -14.64 -3.92
N VAL A 161 1.66 -14.48 -3.35
CA VAL A 161 0.39 -14.45 -4.08
C VAL A 161 -0.32 -13.15 -3.73
N ALA A 162 -0.76 -12.43 -4.74
CA ALA A 162 -1.66 -11.31 -4.56
C ALA A 162 -3.04 -11.82 -4.12
N VAL A 163 -3.62 -11.17 -3.11
CA VAL A 163 -4.95 -11.50 -2.62
C VAL A 163 -5.95 -10.53 -3.25
N ASP A 164 -6.45 -10.87 -4.44
CA ASP A 164 -7.30 -9.99 -5.26
C ASP A 164 -8.53 -9.46 -4.51
N SER A 165 -9.16 -10.30 -3.68
CA SER A 165 -10.31 -9.91 -2.86
C SER A 165 -9.97 -8.94 -1.73
N ALA A 166 -8.68 -8.66 -1.49
CA ALA A 166 -8.18 -7.68 -0.53
C ALA A 166 -7.35 -6.58 -1.19
N SER A 167 -7.58 -6.33 -2.49
CA SER A 167 -6.80 -5.38 -3.30
C SER A 167 -7.75 -4.37 -3.95
N PRO A 168 -8.04 -3.23 -3.29
CA PRO A 168 -8.93 -2.21 -3.84
C PRO A 168 -8.28 -1.52 -5.05
N VAL A 169 -9.12 -1.09 -5.98
CA VAL A 169 -8.73 -0.18 -7.07
C VAL A 169 -9.02 1.25 -6.61
N ASN A 170 -7.98 2.08 -6.59
CA ASN A 170 -8.06 3.48 -6.15
C ASN A 170 -8.42 4.42 -7.30
N ALA A 171 -7.95 4.12 -8.52
CA ALA A 171 -8.27 4.88 -9.71
C ALA A 171 -8.20 4.00 -10.95
N ASP A 172 -9.05 4.27 -11.92
CA ASP A 172 -8.91 3.77 -13.31
C ASP A 172 -9.32 4.91 -14.25
N THR A 173 -8.34 5.53 -14.88
CA THR A 173 -8.54 6.76 -15.65
C THR A 173 -7.69 6.74 -16.91
N GLU A 174 -8.20 7.35 -17.96
CA GLU A 174 -7.54 7.44 -19.26
C GLU A 174 -7.53 8.89 -19.73
N PHE A 175 -6.39 9.31 -20.28
CA PHE A 175 -6.19 10.65 -20.80
C PHE A 175 -5.41 10.65 -22.11
N PRO A 176 -5.69 11.60 -23.01
CA PRO A 176 -4.86 11.80 -24.19
C PRO A 176 -3.50 12.37 -23.83
N ALA A 177 -2.46 11.86 -24.45
CA ALA A 177 -1.08 12.34 -24.37
C ALA A 177 -0.63 12.84 -25.73
N ILE A 178 -0.08 14.05 -25.79
CA ILE A 178 0.44 14.68 -27.01
C ILE A 178 1.71 15.44 -26.65
N GLU A 179 2.77 15.25 -27.44
CA GLU A 179 3.94 16.11 -27.39
C GLU A 179 3.67 17.39 -28.19
N PHE A 180 4.01 18.54 -27.60
CA PHE A 180 3.87 19.84 -28.21
C PHE A 180 5.20 20.58 -28.31
N GLY A 181 5.33 21.40 -29.33
CA GLY A 181 6.39 22.39 -29.46
C GLY A 181 6.17 23.60 -28.54
N PRO A 182 7.17 24.54 -28.49
CA PRO A 182 7.11 25.73 -27.63
C PRO A 182 5.92 26.67 -27.88
N ASP A 183 5.34 26.62 -29.07
CA ASP A 183 4.17 27.37 -29.50
C ASP A 183 2.86 26.59 -29.39
N CYS A 184 2.89 25.48 -28.70
CA CYS A 184 1.80 24.51 -28.56
C CYS A 184 1.32 23.92 -29.90
N THR A 185 2.21 23.84 -30.89
CA THR A 185 1.95 23.05 -32.10
C THR A 185 2.18 21.56 -31.81
N PRO A 186 1.22 20.67 -32.10
CA PRO A 186 1.40 19.23 -31.90
C PRO A 186 2.59 18.69 -32.69
N LEU A 187 3.48 17.97 -32.04
CA LEU A 187 4.65 17.31 -32.65
C LEU A 187 4.43 15.80 -32.81
N SER A 188 3.47 15.23 -32.08
CA SER A 188 3.14 13.80 -32.13
C SER A 188 1.66 13.54 -32.48
N ILE A 189 1.37 12.33 -32.95
CA ILE A 189 0.00 11.81 -33.04
C ILE A 189 -0.47 11.52 -31.62
N PRO A 190 -1.74 11.83 -31.26
CA PRO A 190 -2.27 11.52 -29.96
C PRO A 190 -2.13 10.03 -29.60
N MET A 191 -1.72 9.77 -28.38
CA MET A 191 -1.75 8.47 -27.71
C MET A 191 -2.69 8.59 -26.51
N ASP A 192 -3.39 7.54 -26.15
CA ASP A 192 -4.11 7.50 -24.88
C ASP A 192 -3.28 6.74 -23.85
N LEU A 193 -3.19 7.31 -22.66
CA LEU A 193 -2.51 6.74 -21.49
C LEU A 193 -3.56 6.43 -20.42
N ARG A 194 -3.65 5.17 -20.01
CA ARG A 194 -4.54 4.70 -18.96
C ARG A 194 -3.75 4.24 -17.76
N LEU A 195 -4.10 4.81 -16.62
CA LEU A 195 -3.59 4.42 -15.30
C LEU A 195 -4.68 3.71 -14.52
N THR A 196 -4.39 2.49 -14.05
CA THR A 196 -5.13 1.88 -12.95
C THR A 196 -4.21 1.86 -11.73
N ASP A 197 -4.59 2.56 -10.67
CA ASP A 197 -3.91 2.53 -9.38
C ASP A 197 -4.59 1.54 -8.43
N ARG A 198 -3.79 0.77 -7.67
CA ARG A 198 -4.28 -0.28 -6.78
C ARG A 198 -3.47 -0.32 -5.50
N ASP A 199 -4.13 -0.66 -4.40
CA ASP A 199 -3.45 -1.18 -3.22
C ASP A 199 -3.52 -2.70 -3.22
N VAL A 200 -2.43 -3.38 -2.89
CA VAL A 200 -2.35 -4.84 -3.00
C VAL A 200 -1.81 -5.45 -1.71
N ILE A 201 -2.43 -6.54 -1.26
CA ILE A 201 -1.84 -7.38 -0.21
C ILE A 201 -1.22 -8.61 -0.88
N LEU A 202 0.10 -8.79 -0.66
CA LEU A 202 0.80 -10.02 -0.99
C LEU A 202 0.93 -10.90 0.24
N VAL A 203 0.60 -12.17 0.12
CA VAL A 203 0.79 -13.17 1.17
C VAL A 203 1.75 -14.24 0.66
N ARG A 204 2.67 -14.67 1.52
CA ARG A 204 3.59 -15.77 1.18
C ARG A 204 2.80 -17.04 0.86
N ALA A 205 3.08 -17.66 -0.29
CA ALA A 205 2.23 -18.69 -0.89
C ALA A 205 2.04 -19.98 -0.05
N ASP A 206 2.92 -20.22 0.94
CA ASP A 206 2.81 -21.35 1.88
C ASP A 206 1.86 -21.10 3.06
N LEU A 207 1.29 -19.90 3.17
CA LEU A 207 0.43 -19.52 4.30
C LEU A 207 -1.05 -19.58 3.91
N PRO A 208 -1.89 -20.19 4.74
CA PRO A 208 -3.33 -20.20 4.50
C PRO A 208 -3.94 -18.82 4.83
N VAL A 209 -4.65 -18.25 3.86
CA VAL A 209 -5.53 -17.10 4.06
C VAL A 209 -6.92 -17.61 4.43
N ASN A 210 -7.40 -17.24 5.60
CA ASN A 210 -8.69 -17.70 6.13
C ASN A 210 -9.84 -16.81 5.64
N VAL A 211 -9.60 -15.49 5.61
CA VAL A 211 -10.55 -14.46 5.20
C VAL A 211 -9.80 -13.37 4.47
N ALA A 212 -10.40 -12.85 3.40
CA ALA A 212 -9.89 -11.71 2.67
C ALA A 212 -11.04 -10.89 2.09
N PHE A 213 -10.96 -9.56 2.21
CA PHE A 213 -11.94 -8.62 1.67
C PHE A 213 -11.33 -7.22 1.56
N ALA A 214 -11.97 -6.37 0.78
CA ALA A 214 -11.57 -4.97 0.60
C ALA A 214 -12.80 -4.06 0.65
N GLY A 215 -12.58 -2.78 0.82
CA GLY A 215 -13.58 -1.73 0.68
C GLY A 215 -12.96 -0.43 0.19
N ASN A 216 -13.77 0.37 -0.47
CA ASN A 216 -13.43 1.75 -0.79
C ASN A 216 -14.00 2.65 0.31
N PHE A 217 -13.29 3.73 0.64
CA PHE A 217 -13.77 4.71 1.60
C PHE A 217 -15.04 5.40 1.09
N GLN A 218 -15.90 5.78 2.03
CA GLN A 218 -17.12 6.53 1.72
C GLN A 218 -16.82 8.00 1.36
N PHE A 219 -15.71 8.53 1.85
CA PHE A 219 -15.27 9.89 1.59
C PHE A 219 -14.05 9.86 0.67
N ASN A 220 -14.26 10.34 -0.55
CA ASN A 220 -13.24 10.46 -1.59
C ASN A 220 -13.27 11.87 -2.19
N ALA A 221 -12.19 12.27 -2.83
CA ALA A 221 -12.09 13.55 -3.50
C ALA A 221 -12.59 13.44 -4.95
N PRO A 222 -13.76 13.98 -5.32
CA PRO A 222 -14.19 14.05 -6.69
C PRO A 222 -13.32 15.05 -7.46
N ILE A 223 -12.99 14.72 -8.69
CA ILE A 223 -12.19 15.55 -9.58
C ILE A 223 -13.06 16.02 -10.72
N ALA A 224 -13.06 17.33 -10.97
CA ALA A 224 -13.75 17.96 -12.08
C ALA A 224 -12.82 18.93 -12.80
N LEU A 225 -12.46 18.63 -14.05
CA LEU A 225 -11.55 19.44 -14.86
C LEU A 225 -12.31 20.08 -16.03
N PRO A 226 -12.51 21.40 -16.05
CA PRO A 226 -13.00 22.10 -17.23
C PRO A 226 -12.03 21.92 -18.40
N THR A 227 -12.55 21.54 -19.56
CA THR A 227 -11.74 21.30 -20.75
C THR A 227 -12.52 21.57 -22.04
N LEU A 228 -11.87 21.47 -23.18
CA LEU A 228 -12.49 21.48 -24.48
C LEU A 228 -12.44 20.07 -25.07
N ILE A 229 -13.57 19.60 -25.56
CA ILE A 229 -13.68 18.29 -26.23
C ILE A 229 -13.99 18.45 -27.71
N PRO A 230 -13.47 17.56 -28.57
CA PRO A 230 -13.82 17.54 -29.98
C PRO A 230 -15.22 17.01 -30.21
N THR A 231 -15.93 17.65 -31.13
CA THR A 231 -17.22 17.17 -31.66
C THR A 231 -17.23 17.38 -33.18
N PRO A 232 -18.16 16.77 -33.93
CA PRO A 232 -18.27 17.02 -35.37
C PRO A 232 -18.50 18.50 -35.74
N GLY A 233 -18.97 19.31 -34.77
CA GLY A 233 -19.17 20.75 -34.93
C GLY A 233 -17.97 21.62 -34.50
N GLY A 234 -16.87 21.03 -34.06
CA GLY A 234 -15.69 21.72 -33.51
C GLY A 234 -15.49 21.47 -32.02
N LEU A 235 -14.56 22.22 -31.41
CA LEU A 235 -14.30 22.11 -29.95
C LEU A 235 -15.40 22.77 -29.13
N VAL A 236 -15.88 22.09 -28.11
CA VAL A 236 -16.92 22.59 -27.20
C VAL A 236 -16.48 22.49 -25.75
N PRO A 237 -16.89 23.44 -24.87
CA PRO A 237 -16.61 23.35 -23.45
C PRO A 237 -17.31 22.15 -22.81
N ALA A 238 -16.58 21.42 -21.99
CA ALA A 238 -17.07 20.28 -21.21
C ALA A 238 -16.32 20.16 -19.88
N VAL A 239 -16.77 19.28 -19.00
CA VAL A 239 -16.14 19.02 -17.70
C VAL A 239 -15.82 17.54 -17.61
N TYR A 240 -14.54 17.21 -17.62
CA TYR A 240 -14.09 15.87 -17.30
C TYR A 240 -14.32 15.60 -15.82
N VAL A 241 -14.89 14.45 -15.49
CA VAL A 241 -15.12 14.04 -14.10
C VAL A 241 -14.54 12.66 -13.86
N THR A 242 -13.86 12.51 -12.76
CA THR A 242 -13.36 11.22 -12.27
C THR A 242 -13.35 11.24 -10.74
N GLU A 243 -13.16 10.08 -10.12
CA GLU A 243 -12.90 9.96 -8.69
C GLU A 243 -11.59 9.21 -8.48
N PHE A 244 -10.75 9.73 -7.60
CA PHE A 244 -9.72 8.93 -6.97
C PHE A 244 -10.33 8.35 -5.70
N THR A 245 -10.71 7.08 -5.76
CA THR A 245 -11.27 6.37 -4.63
C THR A 245 -10.12 5.75 -3.86
N ARG A 246 -9.87 6.20 -2.65
CA ARG A 246 -8.97 5.49 -1.74
C ARG A 246 -9.71 4.31 -1.12
N GLY A 247 -8.95 3.34 -0.62
CA GLY A 247 -9.54 2.13 -0.08
C GLY A 247 -8.64 1.41 0.92
N TRP A 248 -9.09 0.25 1.30
CA TRP A 248 -8.36 -0.64 2.21
C TRP A 248 -8.61 -2.11 1.84
N GLY A 249 -7.60 -2.92 2.07
CA GLY A 249 -7.68 -4.37 1.99
C GLY A 249 -7.45 -5.01 3.36
N ALA A 250 -8.01 -6.18 3.60
CA ALA A 250 -7.83 -6.92 4.84
C ALA A 250 -7.70 -8.42 4.59
N VAL A 251 -6.78 -9.05 5.29
CA VAL A 251 -6.61 -10.50 5.32
C VAL A 251 -6.52 -11.00 6.75
N ASN A 252 -7.10 -12.18 7.02
CA ASN A 252 -6.80 -12.97 8.21
C ASN A 252 -6.10 -14.24 7.76
N LEU A 253 -4.96 -14.55 8.37
CA LEU A 253 -4.13 -15.69 8.03
C LEU A 253 -3.62 -16.40 9.27
N THR A 254 -3.26 -17.67 9.12
CA THR A 254 -2.73 -18.48 10.24
C THR A 254 -1.25 -18.79 10.02
N ILE A 255 -0.43 -18.47 11.01
CA ILE A 255 1.00 -18.80 11.05
C ILE A 255 1.25 -19.66 12.30
N LYS A 256 1.57 -20.94 12.12
CA LYS A 256 1.88 -21.86 13.22
C LYS A 256 0.84 -21.81 14.36
N ASP A 257 -0.41 -22.03 14.06
CA ASP A 257 -1.53 -22.08 15.01
C ASP A 257 -1.92 -20.71 15.63
N GLN A 258 -1.32 -19.61 15.19
CA GLN A 258 -1.71 -18.26 15.58
C GLN A 258 -2.33 -17.53 14.39
N SER A 259 -3.52 -16.99 14.60
CA SER A 259 -4.19 -16.15 13.61
C SER A 259 -3.73 -14.70 13.75
N TYR A 260 -3.60 -14.02 12.61
CA TYR A 260 -3.24 -12.62 12.50
C TYR A 260 -4.13 -11.93 11.48
N SER A 261 -4.58 -10.73 11.79
CA SER A 261 -5.31 -9.87 10.88
C SER A 261 -4.40 -8.75 10.39
N VAL A 262 -4.28 -8.60 9.07
CA VAL A 262 -3.45 -7.56 8.46
C VAL A 262 -4.34 -6.72 7.55
N PHE A 263 -4.25 -5.41 7.70
CA PHE A 263 -4.93 -4.39 6.91
C PHE A 263 -3.91 -3.60 6.11
N ASN A 264 -4.22 -3.29 4.87
CA ASN A 264 -3.43 -2.41 4.00
C ASN A 264 -4.30 -1.25 3.54
N THR A 265 -3.77 -0.03 3.55
CA THR A 265 -4.49 1.16 3.13
C THR A 265 -3.54 2.21 2.55
N HIS A 266 -4.09 3.09 1.73
CA HIS A 266 -3.47 4.32 1.27
C HIS A 266 -4.49 5.45 1.46
N LEU A 267 -4.24 6.35 2.44
CA LEU A 267 -5.13 7.46 2.73
C LEU A 267 -4.87 8.64 1.79
N GLU A 268 -5.84 9.55 1.72
CA GLU A 268 -5.70 10.76 0.92
C GLU A 268 -4.57 11.66 1.43
N VAL A 269 -3.94 12.40 0.52
CA VAL A 269 -2.91 13.36 0.85
C VAL A 269 -3.52 14.52 1.63
N GLY A 270 -2.93 14.86 2.76
CA GLY A 270 -3.26 16.07 3.50
C GLY A 270 -2.60 17.30 2.88
N ASP A 271 -3.17 18.47 3.12
CA ASP A 271 -2.58 19.78 2.80
C ASP A 271 -2.20 20.50 4.10
N GLU A 272 -0.91 20.53 4.41
CA GLU A 272 -0.39 21.16 5.64
C GLU A 272 -0.66 22.67 5.72
N THR A 273 -1.03 23.30 4.63
CA THR A 273 -1.36 24.73 4.55
C THR A 273 -2.82 25.02 4.93
N LEU A 274 -3.68 24.01 4.96
CA LEU A 274 -5.09 24.11 5.28
C LEU A 274 -5.40 23.57 6.68
N PRO A 275 -6.46 24.10 7.34
CA PRO A 275 -7.01 23.48 8.55
C PRO A 275 -7.49 22.05 8.30
N PRO A 276 -7.46 21.16 9.32
CA PRO A 276 -7.86 19.74 9.17
C PRO A 276 -9.32 19.51 8.81
N ASP A 277 -10.16 20.49 9.03
CA ASP A 277 -11.59 20.45 8.68
C ASP A 277 -11.89 21.01 7.27
N GLN A 278 -10.85 21.20 6.45
CA GLN A 278 -10.98 21.77 5.11
C GLN A 278 -10.27 20.93 4.05
N GLY A 279 -10.81 20.98 2.84
CA GLY A 279 -10.22 20.36 1.66
C GLY A 279 -9.90 18.88 1.84
N LEU A 280 -8.74 18.45 1.35
CA LEU A 280 -8.28 17.06 1.42
C LEU A 280 -8.00 16.59 2.85
N ASN A 281 -7.69 17.49 3.78
CA ASN A 281 -7.51 17.14 5.19
C ASN A 281 -8.78 16.56 5.82
N LEU A 282 -9.96 17.11 5.47
CA LEU A 282 -11.24 16.55 5.93
C LEU A 282 -11.48 15.15 5.35
N VAL A 283 -11.08 14.93 4.09
CA VAL A 283 -11.18 13.60 3.45
C VAL A 283 -10.28 12.61 4.17
N GLN A 284 -9.00 12.94 4.35
CA GLN A 284 -8.03 12.10 5.07
C GLN A 284 -8.50 11.79 6.50
N PHE A 285 -9.02 12.79 7.23
CA PHE A 285 -9.59 12.63 8.56
C PHE A 285 -10.74 11.62 8.58
N ALA A 286 -11.69 11.74 7.65
CA ALA A 286 -12.83 10.83 7.56
C ALA A 286 -12.38 9.39 7.21
N GLN A 287 -11.41 9.25 6.30
CA GLN A 287 -10.82 7.97 5.94
C GLN A 287 -10.09 7.32 7.12
N ALA A 288 -9.36 8.10 7.93
CA ALA A 288 -8.70 7.60 9.14
C ALA A 288 -9.70 7.08 10.19
N LEU A 289 -10.82 7.77 10.38
CA LEU A 289 -11.91 7.29 11.25
C LEU A 289 -12.51 5.99 10.72
N GLU A 290 -12.75 5.89 9.42
CA GLU A 290 -13.33 4.71 8.79
C GLU A 290 -12.41 3.50 8.90
N ILE A 291 -11.12 3.61 8.53
CA ILE A 291 -10.18 2.48 8.63
C ILE A 291 -9.93 2.09 10.09
N GLY A 292 -9.86 3.04 11.02
CA GLY A 292 -9.75 2.74 12.44
C GLY A 292 -10.94 1.93 12.96
N GLN A 293 -12.16 2.30 12.56
CA GLN A 293 -13.39 1.56 12.87
C GLN A 293 -13.38 0.16 12.23
N VAL A 294 -13.02 0.06 10.95
CA VAL A 294 -12.91 -1.22 10.23
C VAL A 294 -11.89 -2.13 10.90
N ALA A 295 -10.69 -1.64 11.14
CA ALA A 295 -9.63 -2.43 11.77
C ALA A 295 -10.01 -2.90 13.18
N SER A 296 -10.74 -2.10 13.96
CA SER A 296 -11.12 -2.47 15.32
C SER A 296 -12.28 -3.45 15.42
N THR A 297 -13.13 -3.59 14.38
CA THR A 297 -14.41 -4.32 14.49
C THR A 297 -14.56 -5.52 13.55
N THR A 298 -13.82 -5.58 12.43
CA THR A 298 -14.12 -6.58 11.37
C THR A 298 -13.38 -7.90 11.53
N LEU A 299 -12.15 -7.87 12.04
CA LEU A 299 -11.32 -9.07 12.23
C LEU A 299 -10.75 -9.14 13.65
N PRO A 300 -10.45 -10.35 14.15
CA PRO A 300 -9.95 -10.52 15.52
C PRO A 300 -8.50 -10.02 15.67
N PRO A 301 -8.09 -9.59 16.89
CA PRO A 301 -6.68 -9.32 17.18
C PRO A 301 -5.84 -10.62 17.23
N PRO A 302 -4.52 -10.56 17.10
CA PRO A 302 -3.76 -9.34 16.87
C PRO A 302 -4.04 -8.77 15.47
N ARG A 303 -4.18 -7.44 15.39
CA ARG A 303 -4.42 -6.67 14.19
C ARG A 303 -3.20 -5.85 13.85
N ILE A 304 -2.85 -5.79 12.59
CA ILE A 304 -1.71 -5.03 12.08
C ILE A 304 -2.21 -4.22 10.90
N LEU A 305 -2.16 -2.89 11.01
CA LEU A 305 -2.44 -1.97 9.91
C LEU A 305 -1.11 -1.53 9.33
N VAL A 306 -0.94 -1.73 8.05
CA VAL A 306 0.21 -1.27 7.27
C VAL A 306 -0.29 -0.33 6.18
N GLY A 307 0.51 0.63 5.77
CA GLY A 307 0.15 1.51 4.66
C GLY A 307 0.82 2.86 4.68
N ASP A 308 0.63 3.58 3.59
CA ASP A 308 0.86 5.00 3.48
C ASP A 308 -0.39 5.74 3.97
N ILE A 309 -0.29 6.32 5.16
CA ILE A 309 -1.40 7.06 5.76
C ILE A 309 -1.34 8.56 5.45
N ASN A 310 -0.34 8.99 4.68
CA ASN A 310 -0.12 10.40 4.31
C ASN A 310 -0.16 11.35 5.51
N SER A 311 0.25 10.89 6.69
CA SER A 311 0.21 11.63 7.95
C SER A 311 1.38 11.25 8.84
N SER A 312 2.22 12.22 9.18
CA SER A 312 3.42 12.02 9.98
C SER A 312 3.18 12.31 11.46
N PRO A 313 3.73 11.51 12.41
CA PRO A 313 3.77 11.86 13.83
C PRO A 313 4.58 13.11 14.13
N MET A 314 5.42 13.55 13.18
CA MET A 314 6.33 14.67 13.31
C MET A 314 5.82 15.95 12.63
N SER A 315 4.62 15.91 12.02
CA SER A 315 4.01 17.11 11.46
C SER A 315 3.84 18.14 12.59
N GLY A 316 4.45 19.30 12.42
CA GLY A 316 4.35 20.43 13.38
C GLY A 316 2.96 21.07 13.41
N ILE A 317 1.95 20.39 12.88
CA ILE A 317 0.57 20.83 12.89
C ILE A 317 0.08 20.81 14.33
N THR A 318 -0.26 21.96 14.83
CA THR A 318 -0.85 22.17 16.16
C THR A 318 -2.29 21.63 16.25
N ASP A 319 -2.80 21.02 15.19
CA ASP A 319 -4.13 20.43 15.15
C ASP A 319 -4.15 19.02 15.72
N PRO A 320 -5.13 18.71 16.58
CA PRO A 320 -5.20 17.44 17.29
C PRO A 320 -5.61 16.23 16.45
N ARG A 321 -5.75 16.32 15.11
CA ARG A 321 -6.40 15.26 14.30
C ARG A 321 -5.76 14.83 12.98
N PRO A 322 -4.44 14.84 12.75
CA PRO A 322 -3.84 14.13 11.64
C PRO A 322 -4.21 12.65 11.71
N ALA A 323 -4.32 11.98 10.58
CA ALA A 323 -4.71 10.56 10.51
C ALA A 323 -3.88 9.68 11.46
N TYR A 324 -2.59 9.94 11.59
CA TYR A 324 -1.71 9.25 12.53
C TYR A 324 -2.24 9.29 13.97
N PHE A 325 -2.62 10.47 14.48
CA PHE A 325 -3.11 10.61 15.85
C PHE A 325 -4.48 10.00 16.07
N ILE A 326 -5.35 10.01 15.04
CA ILE A 326 -6.64 9.30 15.10
C ILE A 326 -6.39 7.81 15.30
N LEU A 327 -5.56 7.20 14.47
CA LEU A 327 -5.29 5.77 14.51
C LEU A 327 -4.61 5.35 15.82
N THR A 328 -3.66 6.16 16.31
CA THR A 328 -2.89 5.83 17.52
C THR A 328 -3.59 6.22 18.80
N SER A 329 -4.29 7.35 18.86
CA SER A 329 -4.89 7.88 20.10
C SER A 329 -6.36 7.50 20.28
N GLU A 330 -7.18 7.59 19.20
CA GLU A 330 -8.60 7.26 19.30
C GLU A 330 -8.85 5.75 19.20
N TYR A 331 -8.12 5.06 18.29
CA TYR A 331 -8.23 3.61 18.10
C TYR A 331 -7.18 2.80 18.86
N GLY A 332 -6.22 3.45 19.51
CA GLY A 332 -5.23 2.81 20.37
C GLY A 332 -4.27 1.87 19.66
N LEU A 333 -4.04 2.06 18.36
CA LEU A 333 -3.06 1.27 17.62
C LEU A 333 -1.65 1.72 17.99
N ALA A 334 -0.84 0.80 18.50
CA ALA A 334 0.55 1.09 18.86
C ALA A 334 1.43 1.20 17.62
N ASP A 335 2.19 2.27 17.50
CA ASP A 335 3.18 2.42 16.43
C ASP A 335 4.39 1.50 16.69
N VAL A 336 4.59 0.54 15.79
CA VAL A 336 5.65 -0.47 15.91
C VAL A 336 7.04 0.18 15.87
N TRP A 337 7.20 1.30 15.16
CA TRP A 337 8.46 2.04 15.13
C TRP A 337 8.83 2.62 16.49
N ASP A 338 7.86 3.16 17.21
CA ASP A 338 8.08 3.84 18.49
C ASP A 338 8.27 2.87 19.66
N ILE A 339 7.60 1.69 19.60
CA ILE A 339 7.61 0.70 20.68
C ILE A 339 8.62 -0.43 20.49
N GLN A 340 9.51 -0.35 19.50
CA GLN A 340 10.50 -1.40 19.26
C GLN A 340 11.51 -1.52 20.41
N ASP A 341 12.09 -2.73 20.62
CA ASP A 341 12.96 -3.06 21.76
C ASP A 341 14.20 -2.16 21.86
N LYS A 342 14.68 -1.65 20.75
CA LYS A 342 15.81 -0.73 20.71
C LYS A 342 15.37 0.55 20.02
N PRO A 343 15.61 1.71 20.65
CA PRO A 343 15.35 2.98 19.97
C PRO A 343 16.06 3.00 18.60
N PRO A 344 15.35 3.41 17.55
CA PRO A 344 15.95 3.50 16.23
C PRO A 344 17.07 4.54 16.23
N ALA A 345 18.14 4.25 15.48
CA ALA A 345 19.25 5.20 15.30
C ALA A 345 18.87 6.33 14.32
N LYS A 346 17.78 6.14 13.54
CA LYS A 346 17.27 7.05 12.52
C LYS A 346 15.86 7.51 12.89
N ALA A 347 15.41 8.61 12.31
CA ALA A 347 14.05 9.14 12.49
C ALA A 347 12.97 8.23 11.86
N GLY A 348 13.36 7.35 10.93
CA GLY A 348 12.43 6.44 10.24
C GLY A 348 11.65 7.13 9.13
N PHE A 349 12.23 8.15 8.51
CA PHE A 349 11.61 8.84 7.39
C PHE A 349 11.38 7.91 6.21
N THR A 350 10.22 8.08 5.58
CA THR A 350 9.77 7.23 4.48
C THR A 350 9.39 8.01 3.22
N CYS A 351 9.21 9.32 3.28
CA CYS A 351 8.86 10.17 2.12
C CYS A 351 9.69 11.46 2.10
N CYS A 352 10.00 12.09 0.97
CA CYS A 352 9.91 11.59 -0.38
C CYS A 352 11.22 11.89 -1.11
N GLN A 353 11.63 11.05 -2.07
CA GLN A 353 12.77 11.32 -2.95
C GLN A 353 12.35 12.30 -4.07
N SER A 354 13.30 12.69 -4.95
CA SER A 354 12.95 13.51 -6.13
C SER A 354 12.06 12.75 -7.11
N GLU A 355 11.27 13.47 -7.89
CA GLU A 355 10.37 12.90 -8.90
C GLU A 355 11.08 11.95 -9.87
N LEU A 356 12.30 12.25 -10.28
CA LEU A 356 13.09 11.40 -11.19
C LEU A 356 13.87 10.29 -10.46
N LEU A 357 13.78 10.22 -9.13
CA LEU A 357 14.47 9.24 -8.29
C LEU A 357 16.00 9.26 -8.41
N ASP A 358 16.58 10.28 -9.01
CA ASP A 358 18.01 10.37 -9.37
C ASP A 358 18.85 11.17 -8.36
N ASN A 359 18.23 11.76 -7.33
CA ASN A 359 18.92 12.52 -6.30
C ASN A 359 20.06 11.70 -5.65
N SER A 360 21.23 12.32 -5.50
CA SER A 360 22.44 11.65 -5.03
C SER A 360 22.39 11.23 -3.56
N THR A 361 21.69 12.01 -2.73
CA THR A 361 21.48 11.78 -1.29
C THR A 361 20.00 11.65 -1.02
N SER A 362 19.64 10.84 -0.01
CA SER A 362 18.23 10.70 0.39
C SER A 362 17.64 12.06 0.78
N MET A 363 16.41 12.31 0.32
CA MET A 363 15.63 13.51 0.60
C MET A 363 14.46 13.23 1.56
N LEU A 364 14.34 11.99 2.04
CA LEU A 364 13.27 11.57 2.95
C LEU A 364 13.30 12.42 4.23
N ASP A 365 12.19 13.06 4.57
CA ASP A 365 12.07 13.96 5.74
C ASP A 365 10.76 13.78 6.53
N GLN A 366 9.85 12.91 6.06
CA GLN A 366 8.58 12.59 6.71
C GLN A 366 8.44 11.08 6.91
N ARG A 367 7.75 10.67 7.98
CA ARG A 367 7.40 9.27 8.24
C ARG A 367 5.88 9.12 8.09
N ILE A 368 5.43 8.74 6.91
CA ILE A 368 4.02 8.60 6.56
C ILE A 368 3.61 7.16 6.23
N ASP A 369 4.58 6.30 5.91
CA ASP A 369 4.40 4.86 5.81
C ASP A 369 4.58 4.23 7.18
N VAL A 370 3.56 3.54 7.67
CA VAL A 370 3.50 3.08 9.06
C VAL A 370 3.11 1.62 9.19
N ILE A 371 3.52 1.02 10.31
CA ILE A 371 3.02 -0.27 10.79
C ILE A 371 2.47 -0.03 12.18
N LEU A 372 1.16 -0.07 12.31
CA LEU A 372 0.43 0.12 13.56
C LEU A 372 -0.17 -1.21 14.01
N ALA A 373 -0.24 -1.48 15.31
CA ALA A 373 -0.70 -2.77 15.81
C ALA A 373 -1.59 -2.68 17.05
N ASP A 374 -2.64 -3.52 17.06
CA ASP A 374 -3.40 -3.91 18.25
C ASP A 374 -3.07 -5.38 18.56
N PHE A 375 -2.38 -5.61 19.64
CA PHE A 375 -1.91 -6.96 20.02
C PHE A 375 -2.99 -7.82 20.65
N GLY A 376 -4.14 -7.24 21.04
CA GLY A 376 -5.18 -7.92 21.79
C GLY A 376 -4.63 -8.44 23.12
N GLU A 377 -4.80 -9.76 23.38
CA GLU A 377 -4.28 -10.41 24.58
C GLU A 377 -2.82 -10.90 24.46
N LEU A 378 -2.21 -10.78 23.27
CA LEU A 378 -0.82 -11.20 23.09
C LEU A 378 0.15 -10.20 23.69
N VAL A 379 1.12 -10.70 24.45
CA VAL A 379 2.19 -9.87 24.99
C VAL A 379 3.37 -9.85 24.02
N PRO A 380 3.76 -8.69 23.50
CA PRO A 380 4.96 -8.58 22.67
C PRO A 380 6.21 -8.96 23.47
N GLU A 381 6.96 -9.95 22.99
CA GLU A 381 8.24 -10.35 23.56
C GLU A 381 9.39 -9.61 22.87
N LYS A 382 9.26 -9.42 21.55
CA LYS A 382 10.27 -8.74 20.75
C LYS A 382 9.65 -8.04 19.56
N ILE A 383 9.97 -6.77 19.45
CA ILE A 383 9.58 -5.91 18.34
C ILE A 383 10.84 -5.35 17.68
N LYS A 384 10.94 -5.49 16.38
CA LYS A 384 11.96 -4.86 15.55
C LYS A 384 11.30 -4.24 14.34
N ALA A 385 11.61 -2.99 14.06
CA ALA A 385 11.25 -2.29 12.83
C ALA A 385 12.51 -1.80 12.09
N ASP A 386 12.41 -1.65 10.78
CA ASP A 386 13.50 -1.20 9.90
C ASP A 386 12.91 -0.46 8.70
N VAL A 387 13.66 0.50 8.15
CA VAL A 387 13.33 1.19 6.92
C VAL A 387 14.09 0.52 5.77
N LEU A 388 13.44 0.41 4.61
CA LEU A 388 13.94 -0.27 3.42
C LEU A 388 14.04 0.73 2.27
N GLY A 389 15.16 0.76 1.55
CA GLY A 389 15.32 1.65 0.39
C GLY A 389 15.73 3.08 0.73
N ASP A 390 16.20 3.32 1.96
CA ASP A 390 16.64 4.63 2.45
C ASP A 390 18.14 4.88 2.34
N GLU A 391 18.92 3.86 1.98
CA GLU A 391 20.38 3.95 1.88
C GLU A 391 20.85 4.06 0.42
N PRO A 392 21.95 4.77 0.13
CA PRO A 392 22.50 4.84 -1.23
C PRO A 392 22.86 3.47 -1.83
N ALA A 393 23.09 2.45 -0.99
CA ALA A 393 23.37 1.09 -1.43
C ALA A 393 22.12 0.36 -1.97
N ASP A 394 20.92 0.89 -1.69
CA ASP A 394 19.65 0.32 -2.11
C ASP A 394 19.24 0.77 -3.52
N LYS A 395 19.99 1.73 -4.09
CA LYS A 395 19.71 2.24 -5.42
C LYS A 395 19.89 1.17 -6.49
N THR A 396 19.13 1.33 -7.57
CA THR A 396 19.26 0.51 -8.77
C THR A 396 20.67 0.64 -9.38
N PRO A 397 21.09 -0.29 -10.26
CA PRO A 397 22.36 -0.19 -10.98
C PRO A 397 22.54 1.09 -11.78
N THR A 398 21.45 1.70 -12.28
CA THR A 398 21.49 2.99 -12.98
C THR A 398 21.48 4.19 -12.04
N GLY A 399 21.34 3.97 -10.73
CA GLY A 399 21.44 5.00 -9.68
C GLY A 399 20.09 5.61 -9.27
N LEU A 400 18.95 5.02 -9.66
CA LEU A 400 17.63 5.45 -9.21
C LEU A 400 17.35 4.92 -7.79
N TRP A 401 16.60 5.69 -7.00
CA TRP A 401 16.00 5.16 -5.78
C TRP A 401 14.92 4.14 -6.13
N PRO A 402 14.69 3.11 -5.28
CA PRO A 402 13.68 2.07 -5.56
C PRO A 402 12.26 2.59 -5.66
N SER A 403 11.94 3.63 -4.90
CA SER A 403 10.70 4.40 -4.89
C SER A 403 10.98 5.82 -4.41
N ASP A 404 10.05 6.74 -4.56
CA ASP A 404 10.11 8.02 -3.85
C ASP A 404 9.78 7.87 -2.36
N HIS A 405 9.20 6.72 -1.98
CA HIS A 405 9.06 6.29 -0.60
C HIS A 405 10.12 5.25 -0.22
N ALA A 406 10.41 5.16 1.06
CA ALA A 406 11.08 4.03 1.68
C ALA A 406 10.04 3.10 2.31
N GLY A 407 10.22 1.78 2.15
CA GLY A 407 9.36 0.80 2.79
C GLY A 407 9.64 0.66 4.28
N VAL A 408 8.69 0.12 5.03
CA VAL A 408 8.86 -0.22 6.44
C VAL A 408 8.65 -1.71 6.65
N ALA A 409 9.61 -2.35 7.34
CA ALA A 409 9.54 -3.75 7.73
C ALA A 409 9.37 -3.88 9.24
N ALA A 410 8.52 -4.81 9.69
CA ALA A 410 8.40 -5.15 11.10
C ALA A 410 8.43 -6.65 11.35
N LYS A 411 9.05 -7.00 12.48
CA LYS A 411 9.06 -8.35 13.02
C LYS A 411 8.54 -8.32 14.46
N LEU A 412 7.38 -8.92 14.64
CA LEU A 412 6.69 -9.03 15.90
C LEU A 412 6.78 -10.46 16.42
N SER A 413 7.25 -10.65 17.66
CA SER A 413 7.31 -11.94 18.34
C SER A 413 6.54 -11.83 19.65
N PHE A 414 5.77 -12.86 20.02
CA PHE A 414 4.88 -12.86 21.16
C PHE A 414 5.18 -14.01 22.10
N GLU A 415 5.01 -13.76 23.39
CA GLU A 415 4.88 -14.84 24.39
C GLU A 415 3.53 -15.56 24.19
N ARG A 416 3.51 -16.87 24.47
CA ARG A 416 2.28 -17.66 24.47
C ARG A 416 1.93 -18.11 25.89
#